data_d8efd7f111c28c631bd414a33ef354a8
#
_entry.id   d8efd7f111c28c631bd414a33ef354a8
#
_cell.length_a   1.000
_cell.length_b   1.000
_cell.length_c   1.000
_cell.angle_alpha   90.00
_cell.angle_beta   90.00
_cell.angle_gamma   90.00
#
_symmetry.space_group_name_H-M   'P 1'
#
loop_
_entity.id
_entity.type
_entity.pdbx_description
1 polymer ?
#
loop_
_entity_poly.entity_id
_entity_poly.type
_entity_poly.pdbx_seq_one_letter_code
_entity_poly.pdbx_strand_id
1 'polypeptide(L)'
;MFTRFVECHVKPDKKDDFTRKLRNDVLPILQKQAGFVDLIGLVSENDPERIVSVSFWNSRQDAERYQREHYDRIAEMLKPSLKRDPVVETFNVDTWTAHRIAAGKAA
;
A
#
# COMPACT_ATOMS: atom_id res chain seq x y z
N MET A 1 9.91 11.24 4.86
CA MET A 1 9.32 10.06 4.21
C MET A 1 7.86 9.92 4.59
N PHE A 2 7.05 9.43 3.69
CA PHE A 2 5.61 9.38 3.81
C PHE A 2 5.11 7.96 3.52
N THR A 3 4.04 7.51 4.19
CA THR A 3 3.53 6.16 4.01
C THR A 3 2.01 6.13 3.86
N ARG A 4 1.53 5.16 3.08
CA ARG A 4 0.10 4.88 2.90
C ARG A 4 -0.18 3.46 3.39
N PHE A 5 -1.16 3.35 4.28
CA PHE A 5 -1.73 2.07 4.70
C PHE A 5 -3.00 1.84 3.91
N VAL A 6 -3.12 0.69 3.29
CA VAL A 6 -4.35 0.30 2.59
C VAL A 6 -4.82 -1.02 3.19
N GLU A 7 -5.92 -0.98 3.94
CA GLU A 7 -6.50 -2.17 4.54
C GLU A 7 -7.54 -2.76 3.61
N CYS A 8 -7.37 -4.04 3.29
CA CYS A 8 -8.28 -4.79 2.44
C CYS A 8 -8.85 -5.99 3.20
N HIS A 9 -10.14 -6.24 3.01
CA HIS A 9 -10.79 -7.46 3.50
C HIS A 9 -11.13 -8.32 2.29
N VAL A 10 -10.36 -9.39 2.10
CA VAL A 10 -10.38 -10.21 0.90
C VAL A 10 -11.39 -11.34 1.07
N LYS A 11 -12.15 -11.64 0.02
CA LYS A 11 -13.07 -12.78 0.02
C LYS A 11 -12.27 -14.08 0.18
N PRO A 12 -12.74 -15.05 1.00
CA PRO A 12 -11.99 -16.27 1.30
C PRO A 12 -11.57 -17.06 0.06
N ASP A 13 -12.44 -17.10 -0.95
CA ASP A 13 -12.21 -17.83 -2.20
C ASP A 13 -11.45 -17.01 -3.25
N LYS A 14 -11.05 -15.78 -2.92
CA LYS A 14 -10.38 -14.86 -3.85
C LYS A 14 -8.98 -14.46 -3.40
N LYS A 15 -8.42 -15.11 -2.39
CA LYS A 15 -7.08 -14.76 -1.88
C LYS A 15 -6.01 -14.92 -2.95
N ASP A 16 -6.03 -16.01 -3.69
CA ASP A 16 -5.03 -16.25 -4.73
C ASP A 16 -5.15 -15.24 -5.87
N ASP A 17 -6.38 -14.90 -6.26
CA ASP A 17 -6.63 -13.87 -7.27
C ASP A 17 -6.11 -12.51 -6.80
N PHE A 18 -6.38 -12.15 -5.56
CA PHE A 18 -5.91 -10.90 -4.97
C PHE A 18 -4.38 -10.82 -4.98
N THR A 19 -3.72 -11.86 -4.48
CA THR A 19 -2.25 -11.91 -4.42
C THR A 19 -1.63 -11.83 -5.81
N ARG A 20 -2.20 -12.54 -6.77
CA ARG A 20 -1.70 -12.53 -8.14
C ARG A 20 -1.84 -11.15 -8.78
N LYS A 21 -3.01 -10.49 -8.61
CA LYS A 21 -3.23 -9.14 -9.12
C LYS A 21 -2.27 -8.15 -8.47
N LEU A 22 -2.09 -8.26 -7.17
CA LEU A 22 -1.18 -7.37 -6.45
C LEU A 22 0.24 -7.47 -6.99
N ARG A 23 0.74 -8.69 -7.15
CA ARG A 23 2.11 -8.91 -7.64
C ARG A 23 2.29 -8.59 -9.11
N ASN A 24 1.34 -8.99 -9.96
CA ASN A 24 1.52 -8.93 -11.41
C ASN A 24 1.03 -7.63 -12.02
N ASP A 25 0.00 -7.02 -11.43
CA ASP A 25 -0.65 -5.85 -12.03
C ASP A 25 -0.45 -4.57 -11.23
N VAL A 26 -0.46 -4.64 -9.90
CA VAL A 26 -0.36 -3.46 -9.04
C VAL A 26 1.08 -3.07 -8.76
N LEU A 27 1.89 -4.02 -8.32
CA LEU A 27 3.28 -3.75 -7.96
C LEU A 27 4.09 -3.12 -9.09
N PRO A 28 3.99 -3.57 -10.36
CA PRO A 28 4.70 -2.91 -11.45
C PRO A 28 4.30 -1.45 -11.65
N ILE A 29 3.03 -1.10 -11.41
CA ILE A 29 2.57 0.28 -11.49
C ILE A 29 3.23 1.11 -10.40
N LEU A 30 3.25 0.61 -9.15
CA LEU A 30 3.88 1.29 -8.03
C LEU A 30 5.37 1.51 -8.27
N GLN A 31 6.07 0.49 -8.74
CA GLN A 31 7.52 0.56 -8.95
C GLN A 31 7.94 1.60 -9.99
N LYS A 32 7.04 1.98 -10.87
CA LYS A 32 7.29 3.01 -11.88
C LYS A 32 7.02 4.43 -11.39
N GLN A 33 6.44 4.58 -10.21
CA GLN A 33 6.06 5.91 -9.73
C GLN A 33 7.26 6.67 -9.18
N ALA A 34 7.35 7.94 -9.53
CA ALA A 34 8.37 8.82 -8.94
C ALA A 34 8.16 8.89 -7.44
N GLY A 35 9.24 8.71 -6.69
CA GLY A 35 9.21 8.78 -5.24
C GLY A 35 8.76 7.52 -4.52
N PHE A 36 8.40 6.47 -5.23
CA PHE A 36 8.11 5.18 -4.61
C PHE A 36 9.39 4.59 -4.01
N VAL A 37 9.31 4.16 -2.75
CA VAL A 37 10.46 3.61 -2.03
C VAL A 37 10.32 2.10 -1.83
N ASP A 38 9.20 1.66 -1.25
CA ASP A 38 9.04 0.26 -0.90
C ASP A 38 7.57 -0.09 -0.66
N LEU A 39 7.26 -1.37 -0.67
CA LEU A 39 5.94 -1.90 -0.37
C LEU A 39 6.09 -3.13 0.54
N ILE A 40 5.32 -3.15 1.62
CA ILE A 40 5.22 -4.30 2.50
C ILE A 40 3.78 -4.78 2.50
N GLY A 41 3.59 -6.07 2.27
CA GLY A 41 2.27 -6.71 2.41
C GLY A 41 2.21 -7.47 3.72
N LEU A 42 1.16 -7.22 4.49
CA LEU A 42 0.96 -7.84 5.81
C LEU A 42 -0.37 -8.59 5.80
N VAL A 43 -0.35 -9.81 6.35
CA VAL A 43 -1.57 -10.61 6.54
C VAL A 43 -1.81 -10.71 8.03
N SER A 44 -3.02 -10.38 8.48
CA SER A 44 -3.36 -10.46 9.89
C SER A 44 -3.25 -11.91 10.40
N GLU A 45 -2.59 -12.08 11.53
CA GLU A 45 -2.46 -13.40 12.15
C GLU A 45 -3.81 -13.93 12.63
N ASN A 46 -4.65 -13.05 13.13
CA ASN A 46 -5.95 -13.43 13.71
C ASN A 46 -7.09 -13.45 12.69
N ASP A 47 -6.91 -12.79 11.56
CA ASP A 47 -7.90 -12.70 10.50
C ASP A 47 -7.20 -12.78 9.14
N PRO A 48 -7.01 -14.00 8.59
CA PRO A 48 -6.27 -14.17 7.34
C PRO A 48 -6.89 -13.48 6.12
N GLU A 49 -8.12 -13.01 6.23
CA GLU A 49 -8.79 -12.26 5.16
C GLU A 49 -8.47 -10.78 5.21
N ARG A 50 -7.88 -10.31 6.32
CA ARG A 50 -7.48 -8.92 6.47
C ARG A 50 -6.02 -8.75 6.04
N ILE A 51 -5.82 -7.99 4.99
CA ILE A 51 -4.50 -7.73 4.43
C ILE A 51 -4.25 -6.23 4.45
N VAL A 52 -3.06 -5.83 4.92
CA VAL A 52 -2.65 -4.43 4.93
C VAL A 52 -1.45 -4.28 4.01
N SER A 53 -1.57 -3.36 3.07
CA SER A 53 -0.49 -2.96 2.19
C SER A 53 0.08 -1.64 2.70
N VAL A 54 1.38 -1.61 2.95
CA VAL A 54 2.07 -0.42 3.44
C VAL A 54 3.06 0.01 2.37
N SER A 55 2.81 1.14 1.73
CA SER A 55 3.72 1.71 0.74
C SER A 55 4.45 2.92 1.30
N PHE A 56 5.71 3.04 0.94
CA PHE A 56 6.59 4.10 1.43
C PHE A 56 6.99 5.00 0.27
N TRP A 57 7.02 6.31 0.52
CA TRP A 57 7.21 7.34 -0.49
C TRP A 57 8.21 8.38 0.01
N ASN A 58 9.00 8.94 -0.90
CA ASN A 58 9.94 10.00 -0.54
C ASN A 58 9.25 11.23 0.03
N SER A 59 8.05 11.55 -0.48
CA SER A 59 7.30 12.73 -0.06
C SER A 59 5.80 12.48 -0.13
N ARG A 60 5.05 13.34 0.59
CA ARG A 60 3.60 13.38 0.49
C ARG A 60 3.15 13.64 -0.94
N GLN A 61 3.81 14.56 -1.64
CA GLN A 61 3.44 14.95 -3.00
C GLN A 61 3.51 13.78 -3.96
N ASP A 62 4.52 12.93 -3.83
CA ASP A 62 4.65 11.73 -4.67
C ASP A 62 3.52 10.75 -4.40
N ALA A 63 3.17 10.52 -3.14
CA ALA A 63 2.07 9.65 -2.77
C ALA A 63 0.72 10.19 -3.25
N GLU A 64 0.49 11.49 -3.11
CA GLU A 64 -0.74 12.14 -3.57
C GLU A 64 -0.88 12.09 -5.08
N ARG A 65 0.22 12.23 -5.82
CA ARG A 65 0.21 12.10 -7.28
C ARG A 65 -0.22 10.69 -7.68
N TYR A 66 0.34 9.68 -7.04
CA TYR A 66 -0.05 8.29 -7.27
C TYR A 66 -1.53 8.07 -6.94
N GLN A 67 -2.01 8.57 -5.80
CA GLN A 67 -3.41 8.49 -5.40
C GLN A 67 -4.31 9.08 -6.48
N ARG A 68 -3.96 10.24 -6.98
CA ARG A 68 -4.76 10.98 -7.96
C ARG A 68 -4.75 10.34 -9.35
N GLU A 69 -3.60 9.81 -9.78
CA GLU A 69 -3.43 9.34 -11.16
C GLU A 69 -3.71 7.84 -11.35
N HIS A 70 -3.55 7.03 -10.30
CA HIS A 70 -3.57 5.58 -10.47
C HIS A 70 -4.46 4.82 -9.50
N TYR A 71 -4.71 5.34 -8.32
CA TYR A 71 -5.31 4.55 -7.25
C TYR A 71 -6.72 4.07 -7.59
N ASP A 72 -7.56 4.89 -8.19
CA ASP A 72 -8.94 4.51 -8.51
C ASP A 72 -8.97 3.30 -9.44
N ARG A 73 -8.09 3.27 -10.43
CA ARG A 73 -7.98 2.14 -11.36
C ARG A 73 -7.53 0.87 -10.64
N ILE A 74 -6.59 1.00 -9.72
CA ILE A 74 -6.09 -0.13 -8.93
C ILE A 74 -7.20 -0.65 -8.02
N ALA A 75 -7.92 0.23 -7.34
CA ALA A 75 -9.04 -0.15 -6.49
C ALA A 75 -10.12 -0.89 -7.28
N GLU A 76 -10.46 -0.43 -8.48
CA GLU A 76 -11.41 -1.11 -9.35
C GLU A 76 -10.92 -2.50 -9.77
N MET A 77 -9.62 -2.62 -10.05
CA MET A 77 -9.03 -3.91 -10.42
C MET A 77 -9.12 -4.93 -9.28
N LEU A 78 -8.98 -4.49 -8.03
CA LEU A 78 -9.01 -5.36 -6.85
C LEU A 78 -10.42 -5.62 -6.31
N LYS A 79 -11.38 -4.78 -6.67
CA LYS A 79 -12.75 -4.82 -6.15
C LYS A 79 -13.41 -6.19 -6.20
N PRO A 80 -13.32 -6.98 -7.29
CA PRO A 80 -13.94 -8.31 -7.32
C PRO A 80 -13.44 -9.27 -6.24
N SER A 81 -12.25 -9.04 -5.72
CA SER A 81 -11.64 -9.89 -4.69
C SER A 81 -11.94 -9.41 -3.27
N LEU A 82 -12.59 -8.25 -3.11
CA LEU A 82 -12.76 -7.62 -1.81
C LEU A 82 -14.20 -7.72 -1.32
N LYS A 83 -14.36 -7.88 0.01
CA LYS A 83 -15.67 -7.86 0.67
C LYS A 83 -16.26 -6.46 0.72
N ARG A 84 -15.40 -5.44 0.76
CA ARG A 84 -15.77 -4.02 0.84
C ARG A 84 -14.64 -3.15 0.33
N ASP A 85 -14.89 -1.87 0.17
CA ASP A 85 -13.87 -0.95 -0.31
C ASP A 85 -12.65 -0.89 0.63
N PRO A 86 -11.45 -0.74 0.08
CA PRO A 86 -10.25 -0.56 0.90
C PRO A 86 -10.34 0.69 1.76
N VAL A 87 -9.75 0.62 2.95
CA VAL A 87 -9.59 1.78 3.82
C VAL A 87 -8.16 2.28 3.70
N VAL A 88 -8.00 3.56 3.38
CA VAL A 88 -6.69 4.18 3.20
C VAL A 88 -6.41 5.14 4.35
N GLU A 89 -5.23 4.98 4.96
CA GLU A 89 -4.71 5.92 5.94
C GLU A 89 -3.30 6.34 5.53
N THR A 90 -2.92 7.56 5.87
CA THR A 90 -1.61 8.09 5.53
C THR A 90 -0.90 8.59 6.77
N PHE A 91 0.43 8.46 6.79
CA PHE A 91 1.24 8.85 7.92
C PHE A 91 2.55 9.47 7.44
N ASN A 92 3.07 10.42 8.20
CA ASN A 92 4.47 10.81 8.09
C ASN A 92 5.30 9.79 8.87
N VAL A 93 6.44 9.39 8.31
CA VAL A 93 7.35 8.51 9.02
C VAL A 93 8.14 9.36 10.02
N ASP A 94 7.98 9.04 11.29
CA ASP A 94 8.71 9.72 12.37
C ASP A 94 10.07 9.08 12.59
N THR A 95 10.10 7.75 12.71
CA THR A 95 11.32 7.00 13.00
C THR A 95 11.36 5.73 12.17
N TRP A 96 12.45 5.54 11.44
CA TRP A 96 12.69 4.30 10.69
C TRP A 96 14.19 4.05 10.62
N THR A 97 14.68 3.08 11.38
CA THR A 97 16.11 2.81 11.51
C THR A 97 16.77 2.40 10.20
N ALA A 98 16.08 1.66 9.34
CA ALA A 98 16.62 1.22 8.05
C ALA A 98 16.94 2.40 7.12
N HIS A 99 16.25 3.53 7.27
CA HIS A 99 16.46 4.75 6.48
C HIS A 99 17.05 5.88 7.31
N ARG A 100 17.55 5.57 8.51
CA ARG A 100 18.14 6.54 9.44
C ARG A 100 17.23 7.70 9.77
N ILE A 101 15.93 7.47 9.74
CA ILE A 101 14.93 8.45 10.15
C ILE A 101 14.68 8.21 11.64
N ALA A 102 14.91 9.23 12.47
CA ALA A 102 14.67 9.15 13.89
C ALA A 102 14.01 10.44 14.36
N ALA A 103 13.29 10.34 15.47
CA ALA A 103 12.67 11.50 16.10
C ALA A 103 13.72 12.59 16.34
N GLY A 104 13.42 13.81 15.90
CA GLY A 104 14.30 14.95 16.07
C GLY A 104 15.46 15.02 15.10
N LYS A 105 15.54 14.11 14.12
CA LYS A 105 16.57 14.14 13.09
C LYS A 105 15.92 14.05 11.72
N ALA A 106 16.13 15.05 10.88
CA ALA A 106 15.84 14.92 9.48
C ALA A 106 16.82 13.94 8.86
N ALA A 107 16.30 12.98 8.16
CA ALA A 107 17.14 12.02 7.46
C ALA A 107 17.80 12.70 6.27
#